data_5831297cd044ea642121677e9f9a9ef4
#
_entry.id   5831297cd044ea642121677e9f9a9ef4
#
_cell.length_a   1.000
_cell.length_b   1.000
_cell.length_c   1.000
_cell.angle_alpha   90.00
_cell.angle_beta   90.00
_cell.angle_gamma   90.00
#
_symmetry.space_group_name_H-M   'P 1'
#
loop_
_entity.id
_entity.type
_entity.pdbx_description
1 polymer ?
#
loop_
_entity_poly.entity_id
_entity_poly.type
_entity_poly.pdbx_seq_one_letter_code
_entity_poly.pdbx_strand_id
1 'polypeptide(L)'
;MYGKNLKLVLMVMLLLVSKSTFSQVTERERPKEWSQLVKGARFMDRFLPMKGNQLSSDTWGTSDVRPRYVDNGIEDRIWSYWGGNIRKGEDGKYHLMVCGWLEASPKGHMEWRNSWVFNTVSDNLTGPFKPINIIGKGHNPEMFQAKDGRYVLYVIDGRYVADDINGKWEYGKFDFNARDRRIIEGLSNLSFAQREDSSYVMVCRGGGIWISRDGLSEYNQLTDRRVYPDVKGRFEDPVIWRDHIQYHLIVNDWLGRIAFYLRSKDGVNWVTDPGEAYMPGVAVHEDGHSEGWFKYERLKMYQDKYGRAIQANFAVIDTLKHEDKPFDNHSSKNISIPLNPGLLLTVLNDKPITAGTKTIRLKVQAEEGFH
;
A
#
# COMPACT_ATOMS: atom_id res chain seq x y z
N MET A 1 27.14 -35.47 44.05
CA MET A 1 25.95 -34.56 44.03
C MET A 1 26.08 -33.34 43.10
N TYR A 2 27.15 -33.18 42.34
CA TYR A 2 27.42 -32.00 41.49
C TYR A 2 26.96 -32.14 40.03
N GLY A 3 26.61 -33.35 39.56
CA GLY A 3 26.29 -33.56 38.15
C GLY A 3 24.84 -33.27 37.71
N LYS A 4 23.89 -33.21 38.64
CA LYS A 4 22.47 -32.96 38.29
C LYS A 4 22.14 -31.48 38.15
N ASN A 5 22.83 -30.61 38.86
CA ASN A 5 22.58 -29.15 38.82
C ASN A 5 23.17 -28.49 37.56
N LEU A 6 24.27 -29.06 37.04
CA LEU A 6 24.89 -28.50 35.81
C LEU A 6 24.02 -28.75 34.56
N LYS A 7 23.33 -29.92 34.48
CA LYS A 7 22.40 -30.19 33.37
C LYS A 7 21.13 -29.30 33.41
N LEU A 8 20.66 -28.97 34.63
CA LEU A 8 19.51 -28.10 34.80
C LEU A 8 19.83 -26.62 34.45
N VAL A 9 21.02 -26.16 34.81
CA VAL A 9 21.49 -24.79 34.44
C VAL A 9 21.73 -24.68 32.94
N LEU A 10 22.31 -25.70 32.28
CA LEU A 10 22.45 -25.72 30.82
C LEU A 10 21.11 -25.79 30.10
N MET A 11 20.15 -26.55 30.62
CA MET A 11 18.80 -26.64 30.04
C MET A 11 17.99 -25.36 30.23
N VAL A 12 18.17 -24.66 31.35
CA VAL A 12 17.55 -23.33 31.58
C VAL A 12 18.21 -22.25 30.72
N MET A 13 19.55 -22.29 30.52
CA MET A 13 20.21 -21.40 29.56
C MET A 13 19.84 -21.68 28.11
N LEU A 14 19.66 -22.93 27.70
CA LEU A 14 19.14 -23.27 26.36
C LEU A 14 17.69 -22.83 26.16
N LEU A 15 16.85 -22.83 27.20
CA LEU A 15 15.46 -22.36 27.16
C LEU A 15 15.37 -20.82 27.18
N LEU A 16 16.38 -20.13 27.70
CA LEU A 16 16.45 -18.66 27.67
C LEU A 16 17.01 -18.12 26.34
N VAL A 17 17.76 -18.90 25.59
CA VAL A 17 18.28 -18.53 24.26
C VAL A 17 17.26 -18.82 23.15
N SER A 18 16.20 -19.60 23.41
CA SER A 18 15.19 -19.94 22.39
C SER A 18 14.00 -18.97 22.32
N LYS A 19 14.04 -17.82 22.99
CA LYS A 19 12.93 -16.84 23.01
C LYS A 19 13.23 -15.49 22.35
N SER A 20 14.06 -15.45 21.34
CA SER A 20 14.22 -14.19 20.58
C SER A 20 14.53 -14.38 19.10
N THR A 21 13.79 -15.25 18.42
CA THR A 21 13.75 -15.24 16.96
C THR A 21 12.50 -14.59 16.43
N PHE A 22 12.02 -13.50 17.04
CA PHE A 22 11.03 -12.64 16.44
C PHE A 22 11.75 -11.55 15.67
N SER A 23 11.83 -11.81 14.39
CA SER A 23 11.92 -10.87 13.26
C SER A 23 12.63 -9.55 13.59
N GLN A 24 13.94 -9.59 13.79
CA GLN A 24 14.76 -8.40 13.67
C GLN A 24 14.53 -7.84 12.25
N VAL A 25 14.14 -6.59 12.17
CA VAL A 25 14.23 -5.83 10.94
C VAL A 25 15.68 -5.89 10.48
N THR A 26 15.88 -6.37 9.28
CA THR A 26 17.23 -6.54 8.71
C THR A 26 17.34 -5.63 7.52
N GLU A 27 18.25 -4.66 7.59
CA GLU A 27 18.58 -3.85 6.41
C GLU A 27 18.99 -4.78 5.25
N ARG A 28 18.45 -4.53 4.06
CA ARG A 28 18.78 -5.31 2.87
C ARG A 28 20.05 -4.78 2.23
N GLU A 29 20.93 -5.70 1.85
CA GLU A 29 22.01 -5.33 0.94
C GLU A 29 21.41 -4.82 -0.38
N ARG A 30 21.90 -3.69 -0.82
CA ARG A 30 21.51 -3.09 -2.11
C ARG A 30 22.53 -3.43 -3.18
N PRO A 31 22.11 -3.74 -4.40
CA PRO A 31 23.03 -3.88 -5.53
C PRO A 31 23.95 -2.67 -5.62
N LYS A 32 25.25 -2.90 -5.83
CA LYS A 32 26.25 -1.82 -5.84
C LYS A 32 25.96 -0.76 -6.90
N GLU A 33 25.38 -1.15 -8.02
CA GLU A 33 24.96 -0.29 -9.12
C GLU A 33 23.90 0.74 -8.73
N TRP A 34 23.12 0.49 -7.67
CA TRP A 34 22.11 1.45 -7.20
C TRP A 34 22.73 2.73 -6.64
N SER A 35 23.99 2.69 -6.17
CA SER A 35 24.70 3.88 -5.73
C SER A 35 25.06 4.84 -6.87
N GLN A 36 24.98 4.38 -8.12
CA GLN A 36 25.27 5.16 -9.32
C GLN A 36 24.01 5.74 -9.98
N LEU A 37 22.83 5.44 -9.44
CA LEU A 37 21.57 5.96 -9.96
C LEU A 37 21.52 7.48 -9.75
N VAL A 38 21.25 8.19 -10.84
CA VAL A 38 21.02 9.64 -10.80
C VAL A 38 19.70 9.97 -10.12
N LYS A 39 19.57 11.20 -9.61
CA LYS A 39 18.29 11.68 -9.06
C LYS A 39 17.20 11.60 -10.12
N GLY A 40 16.02 11.10 -9.75
CA GLY A 40 14.89 10.85 -10.65
C GLY A 40 14.86 9.45 -11.25
N ALA A 41 15.92 8.64 -11.09
CA ALA A 41 15.98 7.28 -11.64
C ALA A 41 15.21 6.25 -10.78
N ARG A 42 14.96 6.53 -9.50
CA ARG A 42 14.24 5.67 -8.59
C ARG A 42 12.77 6.09 -8.47
N PHE A 43 11.88 5.17 -8.20
CA PHE A 43 10.50 5.55 -7.93
C PHE A 43 10.40 6.48 -6.70
N MET A 44 11.20 6.24 -5.65
CA MET A 44 11.20 7.07 -4.45
C MET A 44 11.57 8.53 -4.69
N ASP A 45 12.26 8.85 -5.77
CA ASP A 45 12.62 10.22 -6.14
C ASP A 45 11.38 11.04 -6.59
N ARG A 46 10.23 10.39 -6.76
CA ARG A 46 8.94 11.02 -7.10
C ARG A 46 8.16 11.55 -5.90
N PHE A 47 8.56 11.21 -4.67
CA PHE A 47 7.91 11.75 -3.49
C PHE A 47 8.21 13.25 -3.36
N LEU A 48 7.15 14.04 -3.20
CA LEU A 48 7.24 15.48 -3.02
C LEU A 48 7.08 15.84 -1.55
N PRO A 49 7.64 16.97 -1.12
CA PRO A 49 7.43 17.47 0.24
C PRO A 49 5.93 17.66 0.55
N MET A 50 5.55 17.28 1.76
CA MET A 50 4.18 17.43 2.22
C MET A 50 3.88 18.89 2.54
N LYS A 51 2.70 19.33 2.07
CA LYS A 51 2.06 20.58 2.47
C LYS A 51 1.00 20.27 3.52
N GLY A 52 1.15 20.84 4.71
CA GLY A 52 0.12 20.82 5.73
C GLY A 52 -0.09 22.22 6.28
N ASN A 53 -1.23 22.45 6.89
CA ASN A 53 -1.54 23.74 7.52
C ASN A 53 -1.27 23.70 9.02
N GLN A 54 -1.29 22.52 9.61
CA GLN A 54 -1.16 22.35 11.06
C GLN A 54 -0.07 21.31 11.35
N LEU A 55 1.16 21.82 11.46
CA LEU A 55 2.31 21.03 11.88
C LEU A 55 2.34 20.93 13.41
N SER A 56 2.44 19.72 13.93
CA SER A 56 2.57 19.45 15.36
C SER A 56 3.96 18.93 15.71
N SER A 57 4.47 19.34 16.86
CA SER A 57 5.69 18.80 17.46
C SER A 57 5.43 18.03 18.74
N ASP A 58 4.17 17.76 19.08
CA ASP A 58 3.80 16.92 20.21
C ASP A 58 4.15 15.44 19.96
N THR A 59 4.23 14.69 21.05
CA THR A 59 4.58 13.28 21.04
C THR A 59 3.53 12.46 20.27
N TRP A 60 4.00 11.55 19.43
CA TRP A 60 3.20 10.52 18.80
C TRP A 60 3.85 9.15 19.04
N GLY A 61 3.08 8.21 19.63
CA GLY A 61 3.50 6.84 19.84
C GLY A 61 4.64 6.65 20.84
N THR A 62 5.21 5.46 20.79
CA THR A 62 6.30 5.03 21.70
C THR A 62 7.66 5.60 21.35
N SER A 63 7.87 5.96 20.08
CA SER A 63 9.15 6.47 19.56
C SER A 63 9.18 7.99 19.39
N ASP A 64 8.13 8.69 19.85
CA ASP A 64 8.10 10.14 19.92
C ASP A 64 8.27 10.83 18.55
N VAL A 65 7.51 10.39 17.55
CA VAL A 65 7.58 10.92 16.18
C VAL A 65 7.23 12.40 16.14
N ARG A 66 8.15 13.23 15.67
CA ARG A 66 8.02 14.68 15.49
C ARG A 66 8.92 15.18 14.36
N PRO A 67 8.58 16.33 13.74
CA PRO A 67 7.23 16.89 13.65
C PRO A 67 6.34 16.08 12.71
N ARG A 68 5.03 16.27 12.78
CA ARG A 68 4.07 15.68 11.84
C ARG A 68 2.94 16.64 11.54
N TYR A 69 2.31 16.50 10.39
CA TYR A 69 1.07 17.19 10.11
C TYR A 69 -0.11 16.45 10.76
N VAL A 70 -0.90 17.20 11.57
CA VAL A 70 -2.12 16.67 12.21
C VAL A 70 -3.33 16.76 11.28
N ASP A 71 -3.24 17.55 10.22
CA ASP A 71 -4.24 17.71 9.17
C ASP A 71 -3.94 16.87 7.90
N ASN A 72 -2.96 15.95 7.98
CA ASN A 72 -2.63 15.00 6.91
C ASN A 72 -3.09 13.58 7.28
N GLY A 73 -3.77 12.92 6.33
CA GLY A 73 -4.27 11.57 6.51
C GLY A 73 -5.39 11.45 7.54
N ILE A 74 -5.31 10.48 8.43
CA ILE A 74 -6.28 10.26 9.51
C ILE A 74 -5.59 9.89 10.80
N GLU A 75 -5.95 10.59 11.87
CA GLU A 75 -5.60 10.27 13.26
C GLU A 75 -6.69 10.76 14.21
N ASP A 76 -6.92 10.06 15.29
CA ASP A 76 -7.70 10.52 16.44
C ASP A 76 -7.25 9.81 17.73
N ARG A 77 -7.82 10.18 18.88
CA ARG A 77 -7.42 9.65 20.20
C ARG A 77 -8.08 8.32 20.58
N ILE A 78 -8.98 7.82 19.77
CA ILE A 78 -9.81 6.65 20.10
C ILE A 78 -9.38 5.46 19.27
N TRP A 79 -9.02 5.69 17.98
CA TRP A 79 -8.76 4.66 17.00
C TRP A 79 -7.33 4.74 16.47
N SER A 80 -6.66 3.61 16.42
CA SER A 80 -5.48 3.40 15.58
C SER A 80 -5.94 2.99 14.19
N TYR A 81 -5.40 3.63 13.14
CA TYR A 81 -5.81 3.43 11.76
C TYR A 81 -4.75 2.75 10.92
N TRP A 82 -5.19 1.94 9.93
CA TRP A 82 -4.28 1.17 9.10
C TRP A 82 -4.81 0.91 7.70
N GLY A 83 -3.95 1.08 6.70
CA GLY A 83 -4.25 0.75 5.30
C GLY A 83 -5.40 1.56 4.70
N GLY A 84 -5.84 1.11 3.52
CA GLY A 84 -6.95 1.75 2.82
C GLY A 84 -6.51 2.68 1.70
N ASN A 85 -7.46 2.97 0.81
CA ASN A 85 -7.24 3.85 -0.33
C ASN A 85 -8.32 4.92 -0.43
N ILE A 86 -7.98 5.98 -1.16
CA ILE A 86 -8.84 7.14 -1.37
C ILE A 86 -9.53 7.03 -2.73
N ARG A 87 -10.82 7.37 -2.75
CA ARG A 87 -11.63 7.59 -3.95
C ARG A 87 -12.39 8.90 -3.82
N LYS A 88 -12.58 9.60 -4.95
CA LYS A 88 -13.48 10.74 -4.99
C LYS A 88 -14.90 10.22 -5.23
N GLY A 89 -15.83 10.56 -4.34
CA GLY A 89 -17.23 10.20 -4.44
C GLY A 89 -18.00 11.14 -5.40
N GLU A 90 -19.21 10.74 -5.76
CA GLU A 90 -20.14 11.58 -6.55
C GLU A 90 -20.61 12.81 -5.77
N ASP A 91 -20.55 12.75 -4.43
CA ASP A 91 -20.77 13.88 -3.53
C ASP A 91 -19.65 14.94 -3.56
N GLY A 92 -18.61 14.71 -4.39
CA GLY A 92 -17.47 15.58 -4.56
C GLY A 92 -16.41 15.48 -3.48
N LYS A 93 -16.64 14.69 -2.42
CA LYS A 93 -15.71 14.49 -1.33
C LYS A 93 -14.71 13.37 -1.63
N TYR A 94 -13.60 13.37 -0.91
CA TYR A 94 -12.65 12.27 -0.90
C TYR A 94 -13.01 11.29 0.21
N HIS A 95 -13.16 10.02 -0.15
CA HIS A 95 -13.45 8.92 0.78
C HIS A 95 -12.21 8.07 0.96
N LEU A 96 -11.71 7.99 2.19
CA LEU A 96 -10.68 7.03 2.58
C LEU A 96 -11.37 5.84 3.27
N MET A 97 -11.35 4.68 2.60
CA MET A 97 -11.78 3.43 3.22
C MET A 97 -10.61 2.86 4.00
N VAL A 98 -10.67 2.93 5.32
CA VAL A 98 -9.57 2.60 6.22
C VAL A 98 -10.02 1.59 7.27
N CYS A 99 -9.15 0.69 7.71
CA CYS A 99 -9.45 -0.11 8.89
C CYS A 99 -8.82 0.47 10.15
N GLY A 100 -9.39 0.11 11.29
CA GLY A 100 -8.89 0.54 12.59
C GLY A 100 -9.36 -0.35 13.72
N TRP A 101 -8.69 -0.21 14.85
CA TRP A 101 -9.01 -0.85 16.13
C TRP A 101 -8.88 0.19 17.23
N LEU A 102 -9.49 -0.09 18.39
CA LEU A 102 -9.43 0.83 19.51
C LEU A 102 -7.99 0.97 20.04
N GLU A 103 -7.56 2.19 20.28
CA GLU A 103 -6.28 2.50 20.94
C GLU A 103 -6.16 1.83 22.31
N ALA A 104 -7.29 1.67 23.01
CA ALA A 104 -7.37 0.96 24.28
C ALA A 104 -7.24 -0.56 24.19
N SER A 105 -7.06 -1.11 22.99
CA SER A 105 -6.98 -2.57 22.80
C SER A 105 -5.76 -3.17 23.50
N PRO A 106 -5.92 -4.21 24.33
CA PRO A 106 -4.82 -4.76 25.15
C PRO A 106 -3.63 -5.30 24.34
N LYS A 107 -3.83 -5.56 23.05
CA LYS A 107 -2.80 -6.10 22.16
C LYS A 107 -2.14 -5.04 21.29
N GLY A 108 -2.50 -3.76 21.45
CA GLY A 108 -2.03 -2.69 20.60
C GLY A 108 -2.25 -3.00 19.12
N HIS A 109 -1.26 -2.80 18.27
CA HIS A 109 -1.33 -3.11 16.83
C HIS A 109 -1.72 -4.57 16.52
N MET A 110 -1.38 -5.50 17.41
CA MET A 110 -1.71 -6.92 17.20
C MET A 110 -3.20 -7.24 17.33
N GLU A 111 -4.04 -6.23 17.67
CA GLU A 111 -5.51 -6.32 17.59
C GLU A 111 -6.04 -6.24 16.13
N TRP A 112 -5.19 -6.03 15.15
CA TRP A 112 -5.54 -5.89 13.74
C TRP A 112 -6.54 -6.92 13.18
N ARG A 113 -6.56 -8.15 13.74
CA ARG A 113 -7.51 -9.20 13.34
C ARG A 113 -8.97 -8.88 13.66
N ASN A 114 -9.19 -7.99 14.62
CA ASN A 114 -10.51 -7.54 15.07
C ASN A 114 -10.87 -6.16 14.52
N SER A 115 -10.16 -5.69 13.50
CA SER A 115 -10.39 -4.38 12.89
C SER A 115 -11.79 -4.21 12.36
N TRP A 116 -12.25 -2.97 12.40
CA TRP A 116 -13.41 -2.47 11.70
C TRP A 116 -12.97 -1.67 10.48
N VAL A 117 -13.81 -1.65 9.45
CA VAL A 117 -13.61 -0.80 8.26
C VAL A 117 -14.51 0.42 8.38
N PHE A 118 -13.91 1.57 8.17
CA PHE A 118 -14.57 2.87 8.24
C PHE A 118 -14.65 3.48 6.83
N ASN A 119 -15.80 4.10 6.54
CA ASN A 119 -15.87 5.15 5.53
C ASN A 119 -15.53 6.47 6.22
N THR A 120 -14.50 7.15 5.74
CA THR A 120 -14.05 8.44 6.25
C THR A 120 -13.99 9.45 5.11
N VAL A 121 -14.28 10.71 5.39
CA VAL A 121 -14.37 11.75 4.35
C VAL A 121 -13.51 12.95 4.65
N SER A 122 -13.07 13.62 3.57
CA SER A 122 -12.43 14.94 3.60
C SER A 122 -12.82 15.74 2.36
N ASP A 123 -12.79 17.06 2.48
CA ASP A 123 -12.88 17.97 1.34
C ASP A 123 -11.53 18.10 0.60
N ASN A 124 -10.43 17.67 1.24
CA ASN A 124 -9.08 17.70 0.69
C ASN A 124 -8.54 16.29 0.44
N LEU A 125 -7.79 16.11 -0.65
CA LEU A 125 -7.20 14.83 -1.02
C LEU A 125 -6.19 14.31 0.03
N THR A 126 -5.48 15.19 0.71
CA THR A 126 -4.51 14.84 1.76
C THR A 126 -5.13 14.67 3.15
N GLY A 127 -6.41 14.96 3.32
CA GLY A 127 -7.09 14.96 4.64
C GLY A 127 -7.27 16.36 5.22
N PRO A 128 -7.56 16.51 6.53
CA PRO A 128 -7.77 15.41 7.47
C PRO A 128 -9.07 14.66 7.17
N PHE A 129 -9.02 13.32 7.22
CA PHE A 129 -10.19 12.49 7.05
C PHE A 129 -10.92 12.29 8.38
N LYS A 130 -12.25 12.27 8.33
CA LYS A 130 -13.10 12.06 9.51
C LYS A 130 -14.03 10.87 9.28
N PRO A 131 -14.13 9.92 10.23
CA PRO A 131 -15.08 8.81 10.15
C PRO A 131 -16.53 9.32 10.04
N ILE A 132 -17.30 8.75 9.10
CA ILE A 132 -18.73 9.02 8.96
C ILE A 132 -19.57 7.78 9.30
N ASN A 133 -19.10 6.58 9.01
CA ASN A 133 -19.74 5.34 9.40
C ASN A 133 -18.76 4.17 9.48
N ILE A 134 -19.21 3.09 10.12
CA ILE A 134 -18.56 1.78 10.12
C ILE A 134 -19.25 0.90 9.10
N ILE A 135 -18.51 0.35 8.15
CA ILE A 135 -19.01 -0.54 7.11
C ILE A 135 -19.19 -1.96 7.67
N GLY A 136 -18.18 -2.46 8.38
CA GLY A 136 -18.21 -3.79 8.95
C GLY A 136 -16.85 -4.26 9.44
N LYS A 137 -16.71 -5.56 9.73
CA LYS A 137 -15.44 -6.17 10.12
C LYS A 137 -14.55 -6.34 8.91
N GLY A 138 -13.25 -6.12 9.07
CA GLY A 138 -12.27 -6.36 8.01
C GLY A 138 -10.95 -5.65 8.26
N HIS A 139 -9.92 -6.12 7.56
CA HIS A 139 -8.58 -5.57 7.64
C HIS A 139 -8.02 -5.36 6.23
N ASN A 140 -7.11 -4.37 6.08
CA ASN A 140 -6.45 -4.06 4.83
C ASN A 140 -7.40 -3.76 3.67
N PRO A 141 -8.33 -2.80 3.83
CA PRO A 141 -9.31 -2.49 2.81
C PRO A 141 -8.65 -1.91 1.54
N GLU A 142 -9.25 -2.25 0.39
CA GLU A 142 -8.99 -1.57 -0.88
C GLU A 142 -10.29 -1.46 -1.67
N MET A 143 -10.69 -0.25 -2.01
CA MET A 143 -11.90 0.04 -2.75
C MET A 143 -11.60 0.27 -4.23
N PHE A 144 -12.41 -0.35 -5.08
CA PHE A 144 -12.45 -0.07 -6.51
C PHE A 144 -13.89 -0.07 -7.01
N GLN A 145 -14.12 0.38 -8.22
CA GLN A 145 -15.45 0.38 -8.84
C GLN A 145 -15.49 -0.70 -9.92
N ALA A 146 -16.41 -1.65 -9.81
CA ALA A 146 -16.58 -2.72 -10.78
C ALA A 146 -17.06 -2.21 -12.15
N LYS A 147 -17.03 -3.07 -13.16
CA LYS A 147 -17.45 -2.72 -14.54
C LYS A 147 -18.89 -2.22 -14.65
N ASP A 148 -19.76 -2.70 -13.79
CA ASP A 148 -21.17 -2.30 -13.72
C ASP A 148 -21.43 -1.04 -12.90
N GLY A 149 -20.37 -0.41 -12.37
CA GLY A 149 -20.42 0.82 -11.61
C GLY A 149 -20.52 0.64 -10.10
N ARG A 150 -20.77 -0.57 -9.59
CA ARG A 150 -20.84 -0.81 -8.14
C ARG A 150 -19.48 -0.65 -7.49
N TYR A 151 -19.48 -0.18 -6.27
CA TYR A 151 -18.30 -0.12 -5.42
C TYR A 151 -18.01 -1.48 -4.81
N VAL A 152 -16.75 -1.90 -4.89
CA VAL A 152 -16.24 -3.14 -4.29
C VAL A 152 -15.16 -2.77 -3.30
N LEU A 153 -15.32 -3.16 -2.05
CA LEU A 153 -14.37 -2.92 -0.98
C LEU A 153 -13.80 -4.26 -0.53
N TYR A 154 -12.60 -4.56 -1.01
CA TYR A 154 -11.85 -5.72 -0.54
C TYR A 154 -11.52 -5.58 0.95
N VAL A 155 -11.58 -6.66 1.66
CA VAL A 155 -11.00 -6.87 2.99
C VAL A 155 -10.37 -8.26 3.05
N ILE A 156 -9.49 -8.53 4.03
CA ILE A 156 -8.99 -9.90 4.23
C ILE A 156 -10.20 -10.81 4.45
N ASP A 157 -10.21 -11.94 3.71
CA ASP A 157 -11.22 -12.99 3.71
C ASP A 157 -12.58 -12.66 3.05
N GLY A 158 -12.69 -11.47 2.40
CA GLY A 158 -13.96 -11.15 1.72
C GLY A 158 -13.99 -9.80 1.01
N ARG A 159 -15.22 -9.37 0.74
CA ARG A 159 -15.51 -8.06 0.15
C ARG A 159 -16.84 -7.52 0.66
N TYR A 160 -17.01 -6.22 0.59
CA TYR A 160 -18.29 -5.54 0.65
C TYR A 160 -18.62 -4.97 -0.73
N VAL A 161 -19.89 -4.93 -1.10
CA VAL A 161 -20.38 -4.36 -2.36
C VAL A 161 -21.48 -3.38 -2.06
N ALA A 162 -21.49 -2.23 -2.73
CA ALA A 162 -22.53 -1.21 -2.61
C ALA A 162 -22.78 -0.52 -3.96
N ASP A 163 -24.00 -0.07 -4.19
CA ASP A 163 -24.35 0.76 -5.35
C ASP A 163 -23.91 2.22 -5.17
N ASP A 164 -23.82 2.68 -3.94
CA ASP A 164 -23.41 4.03 -3.55
C ASP A 164 -22.33 3.97 -2.48
N ILE A 165 -21.31 4.82 -2.57
CA ILE A 165 -20.19 4.88 -1.62
C ILE A 165 -20.65 5.20 -0.19
N ASN A 166 -21.74 5.96 -0.05
CA ASN A 166 -22.41 6.31 1.21
C ASN A 166 -23.57 5.38 1.54
N GLY A 167 -23.87 4.41 0.66
CA GLY A 167 -25.01 3.49 0.77
C GLY A 167 -24.76 2.33 1.72
N LYS A 168 -25.64 1.34 1.60
CA LYS A 168 -25.54 0.07 2.35
C LYS A 168 -24.55 -0.85 1.67
N TRP A 169 -23.60 -1.36 2.43
CA TRP A 169 -22.60 -2.33 2.00
C TRP A 169 -23.04 -3.76 2.35
N GLU A 170 -22.96 -4.66 1.37
CA GLU A 170 -23.30 -6.07 1.54
C GLU A 170 -22.04 -6.93 1.51
N TYR A 171 -21.85 -7.75 2.58
CA TYR A 171 -20.70 -8.63 2.68
C TYR A 171 -20.86 -9.86 1.78
N GLY A 172 -19.77 -10.27 1.16
CA GLY A 172 -19.65 -11.49 0.36
C GLY A 172 -18.20 -11.96 0.27
N LYS A 173 -17.97 -12.99 -0.53
CA LYS A 173 -16.62 -13.50 -0.80
C LYS A 173 -16.28 -13.32 -2.26
N PHE A 174 -14.99 -13.28 -2.54
CA PHE A 174 -14.50 -13.45 -3.90
C PHE A 174 -14.49 -14.93 -4.28
N ASP A 175 -14.75 -15.21 -5.55
CA ASP A 175 -14.58 -16.53 -6.13
C ASP A 175 -13.23 -16.59 -6.84
N PHE A 176 -12.44 -17.61 -6.50
CA PHE A 176 -11.11 -17.80 -7.06
C PHE A 176 -10.99 -19.15 -7.73
N ASN A 177 -10.52 -19.17 -8.97
CA ASN A 177 -10.24 -20.37 -9.71
C ASN A 177 -8.75 -20.40 -10.08
N ALA A 178 -8.00 -21.24 -9.39
CA ALA A 178 -6.59 -21.46 -9.67
C ALA A 178 -6.36 -22.17 -10.99
N ARG A 179 -7.43 -22.69 -11.63
CA ARG A 179 -7.36 -23.60 -12.76
C ARG A 179 -6.45 -24.76 -12.35
N ASP A 180 -5.65 -25.32 -13.12
CA ASP A 180 -4.75 -26.41 -12.75
C ASP A 180 -3.40 -25.92 -12.17
N ARG A 181 -3.36 -24.67 -11.68
CA ARG A 181 -2.15 -24.07 -11.15
C ARG A 181 -2.10 -24.13 -9.64
N ARG A 182 -0.90 -24.25 -9.08
CA ARG A 182 -0.69 -24.07 -7.66
C ARG A 182 -0.97 -22.60 -7.29
N ILE A 183 -1.81 -22.39 -6.29
CA ILE A 183 -2.00 -21.05 -5.73
C ILE A 183 -0.67 -20.56 -5.15
N ILE A 184 -0.24 -19.39 -5.62
CA ILE A 184 0.99 -18.75 -5.19
C ILE A 184 0.68 -18.02 -3.91
N GLU A 185 1.03 -18.63 -2.78
CA GLU A 185 0.93 -18.14 -1.41
C GLU A 185 -0.33 -17.27 -1.11
N GLY A 186 -0.97 -17.40 -0.05
CA GLY A 186 -2.20 -16.82 0.45
C GLY A 186 -2.89 -15.70 -0.36
N LEU A 187 -4.17 -15.89 -0.62
CA LEU A 187 -5.06 -14.90 -1.24
C LEU A 187 -5.42 -13.79 -0.23
N SER A 188 -4.41 -13.05 0.20
CA SER A 188 -4.54 -11.91 1.10
C SER A 188 -3.78 -10.70 0.56
N ASN A 189 -4.01 -9.53 1.14
CA ASN A 189 -3.36 -8.28 0.75
C ASN A 189 -3.52 -8.02 -0.76
N LEU A 190 -4.74 -8.24 -1.26
CA LEU A 190 -5.04 -8.09 -2.68
C LEU A 190 -4.96 -6.64 -3.09
N SER A 191 -4.55 -6.40 -4.34
CA SER A 191 -4.62 -5.09 -4.97
C SER A 191 -5.08 -5.24 -6.42
N PHE A 192 -5.83 -4.25 -6.91
CA PHE A 192 -6.61 -4.35 -8.14
C PHE A 192 -6.30 -3.20 -9.08
N ALA A 193 -6.24 -3.48 -10.39
CA ALA A 193 -6.18 -2.47 -11.43
C ALA A 193 -7.14 -2.81 -12.57
N GLN A 194 -7.87 -1.80 -13.04
CA GLN A 194 -8.74 -1.94 -14.20
C GLN A 194 -7.93 -1.91 -15.49
N ARG A 195 -8.28 -2.80 -16.41
CA ARG A 195 -7.72 -2.89 -17.77
C ARG A 195 -8.54 -2.03 -18.74
N GLU A 196 -8.04 -1.85 -19.97
CA GLU A 196 -8.72 -1.07 -21.02
C GLU A 196 -10.11 -1.60 -21.37
N ASP A 197 -10.26 -2.92 -21.38
CA ASP A 197 -11.52 -3.61 -21.67
C ASP A 197 -12.50 -3.65 -20.49
N SER A 198 -12.16 -2.91 -19.42
CA SER A 198 -12.86 -2.88 -18.14
C SER A 198 -12.85 -4.21 -17.38
N SER A 199 -12.01 -5.15 -17.75
CA SER A 199 -11.66 -6.30 -16.92
C SER A 199 -10.68 -5.87 -15.81
N TYR A 200 -10.43 -6.75 -14.84
CA TYR A 200 -9.57 -6.44 -13.69
C TYR A 200 -8.42 -7.41 -13.59
N VAL A 201 -7.22 -6.88 -13.46
CA VAL A 201 -6.06 -7.63 -12.99
C VAL A 201 -5.92 -7.43 -11.48
N MET A 202 -5.60 -8.49 -10.77
CA MET A 202 -5.37 -8.50 -9.33
C MET A 202 -4.04 -9.15 -9.03
N VAL A 203 -3.32 -8.62 -8.05
CA VAL A 203 -2.12 -9.22 -7.48
C VAL A 203 -2.39 -9.60 -6.02
N CYS A 204 -1.97 -10.80 -5.62
CA CYS A 204 -2.05 -11.25 -4.23
C CYS A 204 -0.70 -11.12 -3.51
N ARG A 205 -0.72 -11.27 -2.19
CA ARG A 205 0.45 -11.17 -1.31
C ARG A 205 1.66 -11.99 -1.80
N GLY A 206 1.42 -13.18 -2.32
CA GLY A 206 2.49 -14.05 -2.82
C GLY A 206 3.04 -13.68 -4.20
N GLY A 207 2.46 -12.68 -4.88
CA GLY A 207 2.87 -12.24 -6.20
C GLY A 207 2.24 -13.01 -7.36
N GLY A 208 1.16 -13.75 -7.11
CA GLY A 208 0.36 -14.34 -8.18
C GLY A 208 -0.54 -13.31 -8.85
N ILE A 209 -0.67 -13.37 -10.17
CA ILE A 209 -1.55 -12.51 -10.96
C ILE A 209 -2.83 -13.26 -11.31
N TRP A 210 -3.96 -12.59 -11.12
CA TRP A 210 -5.30 -13.09 -11.36
C TRP A 210 -6.09 -12.11 -12.22
N ILE A 211 -7.09 -12.60 -12.94
CA ILE A 211 -7.95 -11.78 -13.79
C ILE A 211 -9.42 -12.10 -13.58
N SER A 212 -10.24 -11.04 -13.49
CA SER A 212 -11.70 -11.10 -13.53
C SER A 212 -12.21 -10.24 -14.69
N ARG A 213 -13.28 -10.68 -15.36
CA ARG A 213 -13.84 -9.94 -16.49
C ARG A 213 -14.51 -8.61 -16.12
N ASP A 214 -14.90 -8.43 -14.85
CA ASP A 214 -15.70 -7.29 -14.41
C ASP A 214 -15.39 -6.79 -12.98
N GLY A 215 -14.49 -7.48 -12.24
CA GLY A 215 -14.14 -7.18 -10.86
C GLY A 215 -15.03 -7.83 -9.82
N LEU A 216 -16.18 -8.37 -10.19
CA LEU A 216 -17.15 -9.04 -9.30
C LEU A 216 -17.24 -10.54 -9.54
N SER A 217 -17.10 -10.97 -10.78
CA SER A 217 -17.09 -12.38 -11.14
C SER A 217 -15.80 -13.07 -10.72
N GLU A 218 -15.75 -14.38 -10.90
CA GLU A 218 -14.61 -15.22 -10.58
C GLU A 218 -13.27 -14.64 -11.07
N TYR A 219 -12.27 -14.69 -10.19
CA TYR A 219 -10.88 -14.39 -10.50
C TYR A 219 -10.14 -15.67 -10.91
N ASN A 220 -9.58 -15.67 -12.10
CA ASN A 220 -8.81 -16.78 -12.66
C ASN A 220 -7.32 -16.50 -12.55
N GLN A 221 -6.55 -17.46 -12.04
CA GLN A 221 -5.09 -17.32 -11.91
C GLN A 221 -4.43 -17.38 -13.30
N LEU A 222 -3.55 -16.41 -13.59
CA LEU A 222 -2.80 -16.33 -14.84
C LEU A 222 -1.38 -16.86 -14.72
N THR A 223 -0.69 -16.56 -13.60
CA THR A 223 0.71 -16.92 -13.43
C THR A 223 0.84 -18.21 -12.61
N ASP A 224 1.87 -19.00 -12.90
CA ASP A 224 2.27 -20.21 -12.20
C ASP A 224 3.46 -19.98 -11.25
N ARG A 225 4.02 -18.76 -11.26
CA ARG A 225 5.10 -18.29 -10.39
C ARG A 225 4.85 -16.84 -9.97
N ARG A 226 5.48 -16.45 -8.87
CA ARG A 226 5.43 -15.07 -8.39
C ARG A 226 6.12 -14.10 -9.36
N VAL A 227 5.59 -12.90 -9.48
CA VAL A 227 6.11 -11.84 -10.34
C VAL A 227 7.10 -10.90 -9.62
N TYR A 228 7.25 -11.05 -8.32
CA TYR A 228 8.13 -10.19 -7.51
C TYR A 228 9.62 -10.38 -7.85
N PRO A 229 10.47 -9.41 -7.47
CA PRO A 229 11.90 -9.48 -7.73
C PRO A 229 12.52 -10.77 -7.19
N ASP A 230 13.51 -11.31 -7.93
CA ASP A 230 14.29 -12.47 -7.48
C ASP A 230 15.42 -12.02 -6.56
N VAL A 231 15.03 -11.47 -5.42
CA VAL A 231 15.93 -11.05 -4.34
C VAL A 231 15.46 -11.62 -3.01
N LYS A 232 16.37 -11.69 -2.05
CA LYS A 232 16.03 -12.10 -0.69
C LYS A 232 15.09 -11.05 -0.09
N GLY A 233 13.90 -11.46 0.34
CA GLY A 233 12.90 -10.57 0.95
C GLY A 233 11.70 -11.32 1.51
N ARG A 234 10.93 -10.63 2.33
CA ARG A 234 9.62 -11.07 2.85
C ARG A 234 8.58 -10.12 2.30
N PHE A 235 8.07 -10.45 1.11
CA PHE A 235 7.17 -9.58 0.36
C PHE A 235 5.75 -9.58 0.92
N GLU A 236 5.19 -8.38 1.06
CA GLU A 236 3.81 -8.09 1.45
C GLU A 236 3.31 -6.82 0.74
N ASP A 237 2.02 -6.56 0.90
CA ASP A 237 1.39 -5.29 0.54
C ASP A 237 1.64 -4.82 -0.89
N PRO A 238 1.36 -5.65 -1.89
CA PRO A 238 1.44 -5.18 -3.26
C PRO A 238 0.43 -4.06 -3.49
N VAL A 239 0.82 -3.10 -4.32
CA VAL A 239 -0.09 -2.14 -4.93
C VAL A 239 0.11 -2.15 -6.43
N ILE A 240 -0.97 -2.41 -7.17
CA ILE A 240 -0.99 -2.40 -8.63
C ILE A 240 -1.86 -1.25 -9.11
N TRP A 241 -1.40 -0.53 -10.12
CA TRP A 241 -2.21 0.46 -10.83
C TRP A 241 -1.84 0.49 -12.31
N ARG A 242 -2.67 1.12 -13.10
CA ARG A 242 -2.44 1.31 -14.53
C ARG A 242 -2.58 2.79 -14.88
N ASP A 243 -1.64 3.30 -15.64
CA ASP A 243 -1.77 4.58 -16.31
C ASP A 243 -2.02 4.38 -17.83
N HIS A 244 -2.01 5.47 -18.58
CA HIS A 244 -2.20 5.46 -20.03
C HIS A 244 -1.03 4.84 -20.81
N ILE A 245 0.07 4.47 -20.14
CA ILE A 245 1.28 3.92 -20.76
C ILE A 245 1.45 2.43 -20.44
N GLN A 246 1.23 2.05 -19.17
CA GLN A 246 1.58 0.72 -18.66
C GLN A 246 0.94 0.41 -17.30
N TYR A 247 1.21 -0.81 -16.83
CA TYR A 247 0.94 -1.22 -15.46
C TYR A 247 2.17 -0.99 -14.59
N HIS A 248 1.92 -0.68 -13.34
CA HIS A 248 2.89 -0.45 -12.29
C HIS A 248 2.56 -1.36 -11.11
N LEU A 249 3.60 -1.83 -10.43
CA LEU A 249 3.48 -2.64 -9.22
C LEU A 249 4.57 -2.23 -8.25
N ILE A 250 4.18 -1.94 -7.01
CA ILE A 250 5.14 -1.84 -5.92
C ILE A 250 4.85 -2.94 -4.92
N VAL A 251 5.88 -3.57 -4.40
CA VAL A 251 5.80 -4.57 -3.35
C VAL A 251 6.77 -4.24 -2.21
N ASN A 252 6.28 -4.37 -0.98
CA ASN A 252 7.03 -4.10 0.23
C ASN A 252 7.79 -5.35 0.71
N ASP A 253 9.06 -5.22 1.03
CA ASP A 253 9.78 -6.15 1.90
C ASP A 253 9.64 -5.65 3.35
N TRP A 254 8.62 -6.13 4.05
CA TRP A 254 8.25 -5.62 5.37
C TRP A 254 9.32 -5.86 6.45
N LEU A 255 10.18 -6.87 6.31
CA LEU A 255 11.32 -7.09 7.21
C LEU A 255 12.51 -6.20 6.85
N GLY A 256 12.71 -5.91 5.57
CA GLY A 256 13.79 -5.06 5.09
C GLY A 256 13.47 -3.57 5.13
N ARG A 257 12.24 -3.21 5.41
CA ARG A 257 11.73 -1.82 5.35
C ARG A 257 12.05 -1.10 4.04
N ILE A 258 11.95 -1.83 2.94
CA ILE A 258 12.23 -1.36 1.58
C ILE A 258 11.16 -1.87 0.64
N ALA A 259 10.84 -1.13 -0.39
CA ALA A 259 9.94 -1.56 -1.44
C ALA A 259 10.62 -1.55 -2.81
N PHE A 260 10.10 -2.40 -3.69
CA PHE A 260 10.58 -2.59 -5.05
C PHE A 260 9.51 -2.17 -6.04
N TYR A 261 9.93 -1.52 -7.13
CA TYR A 261 9.05 -1.08 -8.19
C TYR A 261 9.23 -1.93 -9.45
N LEU A 262 8.11 -2.32 -10.05
CA LEU A 262 8.05 -3.12 -11.26
C LEU A 262 7.10 -2.47 -12.27
N ARG A 263 7.36 -2.70 -13.55
CA ARG A 263 6.54 -2.26 -14.68
C ARG A 263 6.13 -3.41 -15.58
N SER A 264 4.97 -3.27 -16.22
CA SER A 264 4.47 -4.25 -17.18
C SER A 264 3.64 -3.57 -18.26
N LYS A 265 3.72 -4.09 -19.50
CA LYS A 265 2.85 -3.63 -20.61
C LYS A 265 1.52 -4.34 -20.66
N ASP A 266 1.43 -5.55 -20.12
CA ASP A 266 0.26 -6.43 -20.21
C ASP A 266 -0.37 -6.77 -18.84
N GLY A 267 0.29 -6.39 -17.73
CA GLY A 267 -0.13 -6.71 -16.37
C GLY A 267 0.24 -8.14 -15.91
N VAL A 268 0.95 -8.90 -16.72
CA VAL A 268 1.32 -10.30 -16.47
C VAL A 268 2.83 -10.49 -16.46
N ASN A 269 3.53 -9.91 -17.44
CA ASN A 269 4.98 -9.97 -17.56
C ASN A 269 5.60 -8.70 -16.96
N TRP A 270 6.40 -8.86 -15.92
CA TRP A 270 6.91 -7.76 -15.10
C TRP A 270 8.42 -7.62 -15.17
N VAL A 271 8.89 -6.40 -15.19
CA VAL A 271 10.31 -6.03 -15.13
C VAL A 271 10.52 -5.19 -13.88
N THR A 272 11.49 -5.58 -13.04
CA THR A 272 11.89 -4.81 -11.88
C THR A 272 12.78 -3.64 -12.29
N ASP A 273 12.43 -2.43 -11.85
CA ASP A 273 13.28 -1.25 -12.01
C ASP A 273 14.34 -1.23 -10.90
N PRO A 274 15.53 -0.64 -11.19
CA PRO A 274 16.55 -0.49 -10.18
C PRO A 274 16.17 0.59 -9.15
N GLY A 275 16.70 0.45 -7.94
CA GLY A 275 16.51 1.40 -6.86
C GLY A 275 15.27 1.11 -6.01
N GLU A 276 15.19 1.84 -4.92
CA GLU A 276 14.11 1.73 -3.95
C GLU A 276 12.82 2.37 -4.49
N ALA A 277 11.68 1.70 -4.30
CA ALA A 277 10.39 2.33 -4.54
C ALA A 277 10.01 3.26 -3.38
N TYR A 278 10.29 2.86 -2.17
CA TYR A 278 10.26 3.68 -0.95
C TYR A 278 11.00 2.98 0.19
N MET A 279 11.32 3.74 1.22
CA MET A 279 11.90 3.30 2.48
C MET A 279 11.58 4.32 3.58
N PRO A 280 11.87 4.07 4.87
CA PRO A 280 11.74 5.09 5.90
C PRO A 280 12.45 6.41 5.54
N GLY A 281 11.83 7.53 5.90
CA GLY A 281 12.33 8.86 5.60
C GLY A 281 11.75 9.51 4.33
N VAL A 282 10.78 8.88 3.63
CA VAL A 282 10.12 9.49 2.46
C VAL A 282 9.07 10.55 2.83
N ALA A 283 8.60 10.59 4.09
CA ALA A 283 7.69 11.63 4.58
C ALA A 283 8.50 12.87 4.98
N VAL A 284 8.72 13.75 4.02
CA VAL A 284 9.47 15.01 4.18
C VAL A 284 8.50 16.18 4.06
N HIS A 285 8.70 17.19 4.92
CA HIS A 285 7.94 18.44 4.89
C HIS A 285 8.63 19.49 4.03
N GLU A 286 7.90 20.55 3.65
CA GLU A 286 8.46 21.66 2.85
C GLU A 286 9.61 22.41 3.56
N ASP A 287 9.64 22.39 4.90
CA ASP A 287 10.73 22.96 5.70
C ASP A 287 11.96 22.04 5.81
N GLY A 288 11.92 20.86 5.16
CA GLY A 288 12.99 19.87 5.14
C GLY A 288 12.99 18.87 6.29
N HIS A 289 12.11 19.00 7.28
CA HIS A 289 11.98 17.99 8.31
C HIS A 289 11.38 16.69 7.77
N SER A 290 11.79 15.57 8.34
CA SER A 290 11.26 14.24 8.01
C SER A 290 10.52 13.66 9.21
N GLU A 291 9.35 13.10 8.97
CA GLU A 291 8.63 12.34 10.00
C GLU A 291 9.33 11.01 10.26
N GLY A 292 9.60 10.71 11.53
CA GLY A 292 10.42 9.58 11.97
C GLY A 292 9.68 8.23 12.01
N TRP A 293 8.81 7.96 11.04
CA TRP A 293 8.10 6.69 11.00
C TRP A 293 9.04 5.50 10.80
N PHE A 294 8.92 4.52 11.67
CA PHE A 294 9.75 3.33 11.64
C PHE A 294 9.44 2.44 10.42
N LYS A 295 8.14 2.29 10.07
CA LYS A 295 7.69 1.53 8.90
C LYS A 295 6.65 2.28 8.10
N TYR A 296 6.69 2.02 6.79
CA TYR A 296 5.71 2.40 5.79
C TYR A 296 5.15 1.13 5.17
N GLU A 297 3.86 0.90 5.32
CA GLU A 297 3.17 -0.29 4.80
C GLU A 297 1.87 0.10 4.11
N ARG A 298 1.21 -0.86 3.46
CA ARG A 298 -0.12 -0.66 2.87
C ARG A 298 -0.21 0.51 1.90
N LEU A 299 0.84 0.74 1.15
CA LEU A 299 0.83 1.75 0.09
C LEU A 299 -0.38 1.58 -0.81
N LYS A 300 -1.09 2.68 -1.06
CA LYS A 300 -2.11 2.81 -2.09
C LYS A 300 -1.92 4.10 -2.85
N MET A 301 -2.25 4.07 -4.16
CA MET A 301 -2.09 5.23 -5.03
C MET A 301 -3.43 5.93 -5.27
N TYR A 302 -3.41 7.26 -5.22
CA TYR A 302 -4.45 8.06 -5.83
C TYR A 302 -3.97 8.53 -7.21
N GLN A 303 -4.84 8.39 -8.22
CA GLN A 303 -4.49 8.58 -9.63
C GLN A 303 -5.21 9.78 -10.21
N ASP A 304 -4.55 10.45 -11.16
CA ASP A 304 -5.19 11.49 -11.99
C ASP A 304 -6.07 10.85 -13.09
N LYS A 305 -6.68 11.70 -13.91
CA LYS A 305 -7.55 11.27 -15.04
C LYS A 305 -6.82 10.46 -16.13
N TYR A 306 -5.49 10.43 -16.11
CA TYR A 306 -4.65 9.64 -17.02
C TYR A 306 -4.15 8.33 -16.37
N GLY A 307 -4.57 8.09 -15.15
CA GLY A 307 -4.13 6.94 -14.36
C GLY A 307 -2.75 7.11 -13.72
N ARG A 308 -2.10 8.28 -13.83
CA ARG A 308 -0.80 8.52 -13.21
C ARG A 308 -0.98 8.72 -11.71
N ALA A 309 -0.09 8.10 -10.92
CA ALA A 309 -0.10 8.26 -9.47
C ALA A 309 0.34 9.68 -9.10
N ILE A 310 -0.51 10.41 -8.39
CA ILE A 310 -0.27 11.79 -7.92
C ILE A 310 -0.19 11.90 -6.41
N GLN A 311 -0.55 10.83 -5.69
CA GLN A 311 -0.44 10.75 -4.23
C GLN A 311 -0.27 9.30 -3.80
N ALA A 312 0.59 9.09 -2.83
CA ALA A 312 0.81 7.84 -2.12
C ALA A 312 0.17 7.92 -0.73
N ASN A 313 -0.63 6.92 -0.39
CA ASN A 313 -1.25 6.80 0.94
C ASN A 313 -0.61 5.62 1.64
N PHE A 314 -0.08 5.84 2.84
CA PHE A 314 0.58 4.83 3.64
C PHE A 314 -0.12 4.62 4.97
N ALA A 315 -0.10 3.39 5.43
CA ALA A 315 -0.15 3.12 6.86
C ALA A 315 1.27 3.22 7.41
N VAL A 316 1.44 3.96 8.49
CA VAL A 316 2.73 4.17 9.13
C VAL A 316 2.67 3.79 10.61
N ILE A 317 3.79 3.34 11.14
CA ILE A 317 3.98 3.00 12.55
C ILE A 317 5.35 3.49 13.00
N ASP A 318 5.43 3.98 14.23
CA ASP A 318 6.64 4.57 14.79
C ASP A 318 7.61 3.53 15.40
N THR A 319 7.15 2.30 15.61
CA THR A 319 7.94 1.23 16.22
C THR A 319 7.62 -0.15 15.64
N LEU A 320 8.10 -1.20 16.24
CA LEU A 320 7.75 -2.59 15.91
C LEU A 320 6.30 -2.88 16.34
N LYS A 321 5.52 -3.51 15.48
CA LYS A 321 4.08 -3.78 15.70
C LYS A 321 3.75 -4.48 17.03
N HIS A 322 4.67 -5.29 17.56
CA HIS A 322 4.48 -6.01 18.82
C HIS A 322 4.91 -5.19 20.05
N GLU A 323 5.52 -4.05 19.85
CA GLU A 323 5.89 -3.10 20.92
C GLU A 323 4.80 -2.07 21.15
N ASP A 324 3.89 -1.88 20.21
CA ASP A 324 2.72 -1.02 20.33
C ASP A 324 1.82 -1.47 21.49
N LYS A 325 1.45 -0.55 22.36
CA LYS A 325 0.71 -0.79 23.60
C LYS A 325 -0.54 0.06 23.67
N PRO A 326 -1.52 -0.34 24.48
CA PRO A 326 -2.68 0.49 24.71
C PRO A 326 -2.28 1.80 25.43
N PHE A 327 -2.86 2.89 24.98
CA PHE A 327 -2.70 4.24 25.55
C PHE A 327 -1.27 4.78 25.53
N ASP A 328 -0.46 4.40 24.58
CA ASP A 328 0.91 4.89 24.42
C ASP A 328 1.03 6.07 23.44
N ASN A 329 -0.02 6.87 23.31
CA ASN A 329 -0.11 8.03 22.44
C ASN A 329 -0.26 7.69 20.96
N HIS A 330 -0.84 6.54 20.61
CA HIS A 330 -1.00 6.01 19.25
C HIS A 330 0.33 5.78 18.51
N SER A 331 0.54 4.59 18.02
CA SER A 331 1.72 4.29 17.20
C SER A 331 1.42 4.21 15.71
N SER A 332 0.15 4.05 15.32
CA SER A 332 -0.27 3.80 13.92
C SER A 332 -1.23 4.86 13.42
N LYS A 333 -0.97 5.37 12.21
CA LYS A 333 -1.89 6.26 11.48
C LYS A 333 -1.76 6.06 9.97
N ASN A 334 -2.65 6.72 9.20
CA ASN A 334 -2.47 6.85 7.76
C ASN A 334 -1.98 8.26 7.42
N ILE A 335 -1.07 8.33 6.47
CA ILE A 335 -0.56 9.58 5.90
C ILE A 335 -0.69 9.59 4.37
N SER A 336 -0.73 10.79 3.81
CA SER A 336 -0.81 11.04 2.38
C SER A 336 0.38 11.87 1.94
N ILE A 337 1.19 11.33 1.02
CA ILE A 337 2.38 12.01 0.50
C ILE A 337 2.16 12.29 -1.00
N PRO A 338 2.29 13.55 -1.46
CA PRO A 338 2.14 13.88 -2.86
C PRO A 338 3.28 13.27 -3.70
N LEU A 339 2.96 12.95 -4.95
CA LEU A 339 3.89 12.39 -5.93
C LEU A 339 3.97 13.26 -7.17
N ASN A 340 5.17 13.40 -7.71
CA ASN A 340 5.36 13.86 -9.08
C ASN A 340 4.75 12.80 -10.02
N PRO A 341 3.76 13.16 -10.87
CA PRO A 341 3.07 12.18 -11.72
C PRO A 341 3.93 11.64 -12.87
N GLY A 342 5.09 12.23 -13.12
CA GLY A 342 5.99 11.82 -14.19
C GLY A 342 5.54 12.28 -15.57
N LEU A 343 5.79 11.45 -16.58
CA LEU A 343 5.54 11.80 -17.97
C LEU A 343 4.05 11.68 -18.34
N LEU A 344 3.60 12.60 -19.20
CA LEU A 344 2.36 12.49 -19.94
C LEU A 344 2.67 12.36 -21.43
N LEU A 345 2.22 11.28 -22.04
CA LEU A 345 2.32 11.04 -23.48
C LEU A 345 0.96 11.28 -24.14
N THR A 346 0.96 12.07 -25.21
CA THR A 346 -0.24 12.31 -26.01
C THR A 346 0.04 11.95 -27.45
N VAL A 347 -0.79 11.09 -28.04
CA VAL A 347 -0.71 10.76 -29.47
C VAL A 347 -1.32 11.90 -30.28
N LEU A 348 -0.57 12.43 -31.25
CA LEU A 348 -0.96 13.54 -32.12
C LEU A 348 -1.39 13.09 -33.51
N ASN A 349 -1.55 11.81 -33.77
CA ASN A 349 -2.00 11.29 -35.06
C ASN A 349 -3.50 11.54 -35.23
N ASP A 350 -3.90 12.11 -36.36
CA ASP A 350 -5.31 12.38 -36.69
C ASP A 350 -6.11 11.10 -37.02
N LYS A 351 -5.40 10.01 -37.38
CA LYS A 351 -5.98 8.72 -37.71
C LYS A 351 -5.57 7.66 -36.70
N PRO A 352 -6.42 6.66 -36.48
CA PRO A 352 -6.08 5.53 -35.60
C PRO A 352 -4.75 4.89 -36.00
N ILE A 353 -3.94 4.55 -34.99
CA ILE A 353 -2.68 3.83 -35.18
C ILE A 353 -3.00 2.36 -35.48
N THR A 354 -2.48 1.85 -36.58
CA THR A 354 -2.62 0.46 -37.01
C THR A 354 -1.24 -0.15 -37.26
N ALA A 355 -1.17 -1.46 -37.51
CA ALA A 355 0.08 -2.13 -37.85
C ALA A 355 0.76 -1.55 -39.10
N GLY A 356 0.01 -0.87 -39.99
CA GLY A 356 0.51 -0.21 -41.20
C GLY A 356 0.95 1.26 -40.96
N THR A 357 0.83 1.81 -39.75
CA THR A 357 1.20 3.20 -39.45
C THR A 357 2.70 3.35 -39.46
N LYS A 358 3.23 4.11 -40.43
CA LYS A 358 4.67 4.33 -40.59
C LYS A 358 5.26 5.37 -39.65
N THR A 359 4.45 6.31 -39.17
CA THR A 359 4.88 7.40 -38.30
C THR A 359 3.89 7.63 -37.19
N ILE A 360 4.37 7.62 -35.96
CA ILE A 360 3.62 7.99 -34.78
C ILE A 360 4.17 9.31 -34.26
N ARG A 361 3.31 10.32 -34.14
CA ARG A 361 3.64 11.61 -33.55
C ARG A 361 3.20 11.63 -32.09
N LEU A 362 4.12 11.97 -31.21
CA LEU A 362 3.88 12.04 -29.76
C LEU A 362 4.21 13.43 -29.23
N LYS A 363 3.38 13.94 -28.34
CA LYS A 363 3.74 15.02 -27.44
C LYS A 363 4.12 14.40 -26.10
N VAL A 364 5.32 14.73 -25.63
CA VAL A 364 5.80 14.32 -24.30
C VAL A 364 5.81 15.57 -23.43
N GLN A 365 5.18 15.47 -22.26
CA GLN A 365 5.19 16.50 -21.24
C GLN A 365 5.72 15.88 -19.94
N ALA A 366 6.66 16.55 -19.30
CA ALA A 366 7.12 16.21 -17.96
C ALA A 366 6.58 17.28 -16.98
N GLU A 367 6.25 16.87 -15.81
CA GLU A 367 5.98 17.80 -14.71
C GLU A 367 7.31 18.42 -14.23
N GLU A 368 7.24 19.61 -13.68
CA GLU A 368 8.41 20.31 -13.14
C GLU A 368 9.11 19.42 -12.10
N GLY A 369 10.44 19.33 -12.19
CA GLY A 369 11.26 18.50 -11.30
C GLY A 369 11.31 17.00 -11.66
N PHE A 370 10.67 16.57 -12.75
CA PHE A 370 10.85 15.21 -13.28
C PHE A 370 12.03 15.20 -14.26
N HIS A 371 13.05 14.41 -13.96
CA HIS A 371 14.29 14.29 -14.74
C HIS A 371 14.51 12.89 -15.28
#